data_85a1556af8b1a0bc5f3e2d8624d0fad9
#
_entry.id   85a1556af8b1a0bc5f3e2d8624d0fad9
#
_cell.length_a   1.000
_cell.length_b   1.000
_cell.length_c   1.000
_cell.angle_alpha   90.00
_cell.angle_beta   90.00
_cell.angle_gamma   90.00
#
_symmetry.space_group_name_H-M   'P 1'
#
loop_
_entity.id
_entity.type
_entity.pdbx_description
1 polymer ?
#
loop_
_entity_poly.entity_id
_entity_poly.type
_entity_poly.pdbx_seq_one_letter_code
_entity_poly.pdbx_strand_id
1 'polypeptide(L)'
;LFESMYFMPKKPTAQPRPAVRRLDGTWFPDDLNNPTKLPQSAPPAERVLPPPLHGKHKVSALVHDLFNIAHQLFRPQNASHGLCNLCRTGLSTLQTITHLDPEGVPAVLTALCRTFQLLGKKDVADQCALTFSRDMYGGPIAQVMSYGNFSGRAPDATLVCAAVPFHFCEYPSEELSASFLHDWFRGSTEAPQHAVARWHQQQEHARASFDASRMLHVLHVSDLHVDGRYMVGSESNCTFGETRYCCHSISANENYFHKSLTEGVVPRGNISTPAQYWGHYTCDAPWSLIGSAFEAIQHVGEQHAYDLGLFTGDLTVHDDLFRYSHDLVEYSARSLFDSLAKVLGDVPVMATLGNHDSSPENFYAPHAMPHGQAAQFNWDSHFMARLWREKGWIDDEAEKQARSHYACFSV
;
A
#
# COMPACT_ATOMS: atom_id res chain seq x y z
N LEU A 1 5.92 -12.56 35.02
CA LEU A 1 5.90 -11.95 33.67
C LEU A 1 4.85 -12.62 32.77
N PHE A 2 4.76 -13.95 32.75
CA PHE A 2 3.78 -14.67 31.89
C PHE A 2 2.32 -14.43 32.35
N GLU A 3 2.03 -14.37 33.63
CA GLU A 3 0.67 -14.15 34.15
C GLU A 3 0.16 -12.73 33.86
N SER A 4 1.03 -11.72 33.83
CA SER A 4 0.63 -10.35 33.48
C SER A 4 0.33 -10.15 31.98
N MET A 5 0.88 -11.00 31.11
CA MET A 5 0.63 -10.96 29.67
C MET A 5 -0.78 -11.44 29.27
N TYR A 6 -1.44 -12.21 30.14
CA TYR A 6 -2.78 -12.76 29.87
C TYR A 6 -3.92 -12.03 30.58
N PHE A 7 -3.63 -10.98 31.34
CA PHE A 7 -4.67 -10.21 32.01
C PHE A 7 -5.35 -9.27 31.01
N MET A 8 -6.43 -9.75 30.43
CA MET A 8 -7.21 -8.94 29.48
C MET A 8 -8.05 -7.90 30.25
N PRO A 9 -8.04 -6.64 29.84
CA PRO A 9 -9.02 -5.68 30.35
C PRO A 9 -10.44 -6.17 29.98
N LYS A 10 -11.33 -6.13 30.93
CA LYS A 10 -12.74 -6.53 30.74
C LYS A 10 -13.56 -5.56 29.88
N LYS A 11 -13.00 -4.40 29.54
CA LYS A 11 -13.65 -3.34 28.75
C LYS A 11 -12.73 -2.88 27.63
N PRO A 12 -13.28 -2.52 26.45
CA PRO A 12 -12.52 -1.91 25.39
C PRO A 12 -11.83 -0.63 25.84
N THR A 13 -10.55 -0.51 25.55
CA THR A 13 -9.74 0.67 25.83
C THR A 13 -8.92 1.01 24.61
N ALA A 14 -8.88 2.30 24.25
CA ALA A 14 -8.01 2.77 23.18
C ALA A 14 -6.54 2.52 23.57
N GLN A 15 -5.74 2.11 22.60
CA GLN A 15 -4.30 1.95 22.79
C GLN A 15 -3.65 3.32 23.02
N PRO A 16 -2.64 3.41 23.91
CA PRO A 16 -1.80 4.59 24.00
C PRO A 16 -1.09 4.79 22.67
N ARG A 17 -1.00 6.02 22.23
CA ARG A 17 -0.31 6.43 21.02
C ARG A 17 0.43 7.74 21.24
N PRO A 18 1.56 7.96 20.58
CA PRO A 18 2.31 9.19 20.71
C PRO A 18 1.52 10.38 20.12
N ALA A 19 1.71 11.56 20.68
CA ALA A 19 1.33 12.79 20.02
C ALA A 19 2.31 13.06 18.88
N VAL A 20 1.79 13.34 17.70
CA VAL A 20 2.59 13.47 16.47
C VAL A 20 2.40 14.85 15.85
N ARG A 21 3.48 15.48 15.42
CA ARG A 21 3.46 16.74 14.65
C ARG A 21 3.69 16.43 13.19
N ARG A 22 2.99 17.14 12.32
CA ARG A 22 3.25 17.17 10.88
C ARG A 22 4.54 17.95 10.58
N LEU A 23 5.07 17.79 9.36
CA LEU A 23 6.24 18.54 8.89
C LEU A 23 6.01 20.06 8.89
N ASP A 24 4.79 20.52 8.65
CA ASP A 24 4.40 21.93 8.72
C ASP A 24 4.27 22.48 10.15
N GLY A 25 4.48 21.63 11.15
CA GLY A 25 4.41 21.97 12.57
C GLY A 25 3.02 21.85 13.19
N THR A 26 1.99 21.53 12.42
CA THR A 26 0.65 21.25 12.95
C THR A 26 0.58 19.87 13.61
N TRP A 27 -0.39 19.69 14.51
CA TRP A 27 -0.60 18.39 15.15
C TRP A 27 -1.54 17.52 14.32
N PHE A 28 -1.28 16.23 14.29
CA PHE A 28 -2.24 15.28 13.75
C PHE A 28 -3.55 15.33 14.57
N PRO A 29 -4.71 15.19 13.92
CA PRO A 29 -5.97 15.15 14.61
C PRO A 29 -6.03 13.95 15.55
N ASP A 30 -6.52 14.18 16.76
CA ASP A 30 -6.70 13.14 17.81
C ASP A 30 -7.68 12.02 17.41
N ASP A 31 -8.24 12.11 16.24
CA ASP A 31 -9.49 11.44 15.86
C ASP A 31 -9.35 10.30 14.86
N LEU A 32 -8.12 9.75 14.70
CA LEU A 32 -7.89 8.57 13.86
C LEU A 32 -8.66 7.32 14.33
N ASN A 33 -9.20 7.34 15.55
CA ASN A 33 -10.07 6.28 16.08
C ASN A 33 -11.53 6.43 15.67
N ASN A 34 -11.94 7.58 15.15
CA ASN A 34 -13.33 7.81 14.76
C ASN A 34 -13.50 7.56 13.25
N PRO A 35 -14.13 6.45 12.83
CA PRO A 35 -14.28 6.13 11.43
C PRO A 35 -15.09 7.18 10.64
N THR A 36 -15.90 8.01 11.31
CA THR A 36 -16.66 9.08 10.65
C THR A 36 -15.85 10.34 10.42
N LYS A 37 -14.68 10.45 11.03
CA LYS A 37 -13.78 11.61 10.95
C LYS A 37 -12.40 11.26 10.37
N LEU A 38 -12.33 10.15 9.65
CA LEU A 38 -11.08 9.77 9.00
C LEU A 38 -10.68 10.82 7.97
N PRO A 39 -9.38 11.16 7.92
CA PRO A 39 -8.87 12.01 6.87
C PRO A 39 -9.25 11.43 5.51
N GLN A 40 -9.80 12.25 4.65
CA GLN A 40 -10.07 11.87 3.27
C GLN A 40 -8.74 11.70 2.53
N SER A 41 -8.72 10.85 1.52
CA SER A 41 -7.61 10.81 0.58
C SER A 41 -7.36 12.19 -0.03
N ALA A 42 -6.16 12.42 -0.57
CA ALA A 42 -5.69 13.71 -1.08
C ALA A 42 -6.76 14.55 -1.78
N PRO A 43 -6.78 15.87 -1.55
CA PRO A 43 -7.75 16.75 -2.16
C PRO A 43 -7.82 16.56 -3.68
N PRO A 44 -9.02 16.62 -4.27
CA PRO A 44 -9.20 16.50 -5.72
C PRO A 44 -8.35 17.48 -6.55
N ALA A 45 -7.95 18.60 -5.95
CA ALA A 45 -7.12 19.61 -6.59
C ALA A 45 -5.70 19.13 -6.95
N GLU A 46 -5.20 18.08 -6.29
CA GLU A 46 -3.89 17.49 -6.59
C GLU A 46 -3.94 16.49 -7.75
N ARG A 47 -5.14 16.14 -8.21
CA ARG A 47 -5.33 15.18 -9.31
C ARG A 47 -5.38 15.90 -10.63
N VAL A 48 -4.32 15.79 -11.41
CA VAL A 48 -4.26 16.34 -12.77
C VAL A 48 -4.82 15.30 -13.73
N LEU A 49 -6.11 15.43 -14.07
CA LEU A 49 -6.69 14.69 -15.18
C LEU A 49 -6.48 15.45 -16.49
N PRO A 50 -6.25 14.76 -17.62
CA PRO A 50 -6.17 15.42 -18.90
C PRO A 50 -7.52 16.11 -19.22
N PRO A 51 -7.51 17.24 -19.94
CA PRO A 51 -8.74 17.86 -20.37
C PRO A 51 -9.51 16.90 -21.29
N PRO A 52 -10.86 16.84 -21.17
CA PRO A 52 -11.65 16.02 -22.06
C PRO A 52 -11.49 16.48 -23.51
N LEU A 53 -11.45 15.54 -24.43
CA LEU A 53 -11.48 15.85 -25.86
C LEU A 53 -12.79 16.57 -26.19
N HIS A 54 -12.69 17.75 -26.80
CA HIS A 54 -13.83 18.62 -27.07
C HIS A 54 -14.90 17.92 -27.91
N GLY A 55 -16.08 17.82 -27.38
CA GLY A 55 -17.31 17.35 -28.05
C GLY A 55 -18.27 16.72 -27.04
N LYS A 56 -19.55 17.10 -27.11
CA LYS A 56 -20.63 16.40 -26.40
C LYS A 56 -20.87 15.04 -27.05
N HIS A 57 -19.92 14.12 -26.92
CA HIS A 57 -20.08 12.76 -27.41
C HIS A 57 -21.01 11.97 -26.48
N LYS A 58 -21.84 11.11 -27.10
CA LYS A 58 -22.74 10.22 -26.35
C LYS A 58 -21.93 9.11 -25.66
N VAL A 59 -21.31 9.42 -24.56
CA VAL A 59 -20.62 8.45 -23.69
C VAL A 59 -21.57 7.33 -23.28
N SER A 60 -22.88 7.59 -23.22
CA SER A 60 -23.90 6.61 -22.83
C SER A 60 -23.90 5.32 -23.66
N ALA A 61 -23.63 5.38 -24.95
CA ALA A 61 -23.55 4.18 -25.79
C ALA A 61 -22.32 3.33 -25.44
N LEU A 62 -21.17 3.98 -25.25
CA LEU A 62 -19.92 3.30 -24.86
C LEU A 62 -20.03 2.69 -23.45
N VAL A 63 -20.70 3.38 -22.53
CA VAL A 63 -20.98 2.86 -21.19
C VAL A 63 -21.88 1.62 -21.27
N HIS A 64 -22.92 1.65 -22.09
CA HIS A 64 -23.78 0.48 -22.32
C HIS A 64 -23.01 -0.70 -22.92
N ASP A 65 -22.11 -0.45 -23.88
CA ASP A 65 -21.26 -1.50 -24.45
C ASP A 65 -20.30 -2.09 -23.43
N LEU A 66 -19.71 -1.24 -22.57
CA LEU A 66 -18.86 -1.69 -21.48
C LEU A 66 -19.61 -2.58 -20.46
N PHE A 67 -20.86 -2.24 -20.13
CA PHE A 67 -21.72 -3.07 -19.29
C PHE A 67 -22.03 -4.42 -19.93
N ASN A 68 -22.30 -4.45 -21.24
CA ASN A 68 -22.53 -5.70 -21.96
C ASN A 68 -21.27 -6.58 -21.97
N ILE A 69 -20.10 -6.00 -22.16
CA ILE A 69 -18.82 -6.68 -22.09
C ILE A 69 -18.59 -7.26 -20.68
N ALA A 70 -18.77 -6.45 -19.63
CA ALA A 70 -18.64 -6.90 -18.26
C ALA A 70 -19.60 -8.05 -17.94
N HIS A 71 -20.86 -7.93 -18.35
CA HIS A 71 -21.84 -8.99 -18.16
C HIS A 71 -21.46 -10.30 -18.86
N GLN A 72 -20.80 -10.24 -20.03
CA GLN A 72 -20.30 -11.42 -20.73
C GLN A 72 -19.07 -12.03 -20.04
N LEU A 73 -18.15 -11.19 -19.53
CA LEU A 73 -16.96 -11.64 -18.82
C LEU A 73 -17.28 -12.43 -17.56
N PHE A 74 -18.31 -12.00 -16.81
CA PHE A 74 -18.67 -12.60 -15.52
C PHE A 74 -19.77 -13.66 -15.58
N ARG A 75 -20.23 -14.01 -16.78
CA ARG A 75 -21.13 -15.17 -16.94
C ARG A 75 -20.36 -16.48 -16.77
N PRO A 76 -20.93 -17.49 -16.10
CA PRO A 76 -20.37 -18.83 -16.10
C PRO A 76 -20.26 -19.34 -17.54
N GLN A 77 -19.06 -19.52 -18.06
CA GLN A 77 -18.81 -20.01 -19.41
C GLN A 77 -17.82 -21.17 -19.43
N ASN A 78 -18.07 -22.14 -20.29
CA ASN A 78 -17.22 -23.32 -20.49
C ASN A 78 -16.08 -23.10 -21.50
N ALA A 79 -15.82 -21.86 -21.97
CA ALA A 79 -14.84 -21.60 -23.03
C ALA A 79 -13.96 -20.39 -22.75
N SER A 80 -12.66 -20.61 -22.56
CA SER A 80 -11.65 -19.59 -22.20
C SER A 80 -11.18 -18.72 -23.37
N HIS A 81 -11.31 -19.16 -24.62
CA HIS A 81 -10.66 -18.51 -25.77
C HIS A 81 -11.21 -17.13 -26.20
N GLY A 82 -12.42 -16.77 -25.77
CA GLY A 82 -13.02 -15.46 -26.09
C GLY A 82 -12.78 -14.38 -25.03
N LEU A 83 -12.48 -14.76 -23.79
CA LEU A 83 -12.48 -13.85 -22.62
C LEU A 83 -11.34 -12.83 -22.67
N CYS A 84 -10.17 -13.22 -23.16
CA CYS A 84 -9.04 -12.31 -23.32
C CYS A 84 -9.36 -11.16 -24.30
N ASN A 85 -9.92 -11.51 -25.48
CA ASN A 85 -10.31 -10.48 -26.45
C ASN A 85 -11.42 -9.58 -25.91
N LEU A 86 -12.37 -10.15 -25.17
CA LEU A 86 -13.47 -9.41 -24.56
C LEU A 86 -12.97 -8.44 -23.49
N CYS A 87 -12.07 -8.88 -22.62
CA CYS A 87 -11.42 -8.03 -21.63
C CYS A 87 -10.67 -6.86 -22.29
N ARG A 88 -9.88 -7.14 -23.31
CA ARG A 88 -9.12 -6.10 -24.05
C ARG A 88 -10.04 -5.12 -24.74
N THR A 89 -11.16 -5.58 -25.30
CA THR A 89 -12.18 -4.70 -25.87
C THR A 89 -12.79 -3.80 -24.79
N GLY A 90 -13.05 -4.34 -23.60
CA GLY A 90 -13.53 -3.58 -22.45
C GLY A 90 -12.55 -2.48 -22.05
N LEU A 91 -11.26 -2.77 -21.95
CA LEU A 91 -10.23 -1.76 -21.66
C LEU A 91 -10.13 -0.70 -22.75
N SER A 92 -10.18 -1.08 -24.02
CA SER A 92 -10.18 -0.12 -25.14
C SER A 92 -11.42 0.79 -25.12
N THR A 93 -12.57 0.24 -24.77
CA THR A 93 -13.82 1.02 -24.59
C THR A 93 -13.70 1.98 -23.40
N LEU A 94 -13.17 1.49 -22.26
CA LEU A 94 -12.94 2.34 -21.09
C LEU A 94 -11.94 3.46 -21.40
N GLN A 95 -10.87 3.17 -22.15
CA GLN A 95 -9.93 4.20 -22.60
C GLN A 95 -10.63 5.27 -23.46
N THR A 96 -11.50 4.86 -24.38
CA THR A 96 -12.27 5.80 -25.18
C THR A 96 -13.18 6.68 -24.32
N ILE A 97 -13.86 6.09 -23.33
CA ILE A 97 -14.65 6.84 -22.34
C ILE A 97 -13.76 7.83 -21.60
N THR A 98 -12.58 7.38 -21.16
CA THR A 98 -11.63 8.20 -20.42
C THR A 98 -11.17 9.42 -21.22
N HIS A 99 -10.91 9.26 -22.51
CA HIS A 99 -10.54 10.39 -23.37
C HIS A 99 -11.69 11.39 -23.59
N LEU A 100 -12.93 10.92 -23.51
CA LEU A 100 -14.11 11.76 -23.70
C LEU A 100 -14.56 12.44 -22.39
N ASP A 101 -14.50 11.70 -21.27
CA ASP A 101 -14.96 12.16 -19.95
C ASP A 101 -14.12 11.49 -18.84
N PRO A 102 -12.89 11.94 -18.59
CA PRO A 102 -12.02 11.34 -17.57
C PRO A 102 -12.61 11.46 -16.15
N GLU A 103 -13.34 12.53 -15.85
CA GLU A 103 -13.98 12.73 -14.56
C GLU A 103 -15.18 11.78 -14.34
N GLY A 104 -15.79 11.28 -15.39
CA GLY A 104 -16.88 10.30 -15.33
C GLY A 104 -16.42 8.86 -15.10
N VAL A 105 -15.13 8.55 -15.30
CA VAL A 105 -14.61 7.19 -15.20
C VAL A 105 -14.86 6.55 -13.84
N PRO A 106 -14.61 7.19 -12.69
CA PRO A 106 -14.92 6.61 -11.40
C PRO A 106 -16.39 6.21 -11.25
N ALA A 107 -17.30 7.04 -11.76
CA ALA A 107 -18.74 6.73 -11.73
C ALA A 107 -19.08 5.51 -12.60
N VAL A 108 -18.44 5.37 -13.76
CA VAL A 108 -18.61 4.22 -14.65
C VAL A 108 -18.09 2.95 -13.98
N LEU A 109 -16.90 2.98 -13.39
CA LEU A 109 -16.31 1.84 -12.69
C LEU A 109 -17.17 1.43 -11.48
N THR A 110 -17.60 2.40 -10.66
CA THR A 110 -18.52 2.17 -9.54
C THR A 110 -19.84 1.56 -9.99
N ALA A 111 -20.38 2.01 -11.11
CA ALA A 111 -21.61 1.45 -11.68
C ALA A 111 -21.43 0.01 -12.18
N LEU A 112 -20.23 -0.33 -12.75
CA LEU A 112 -19.90 -1.72 -13.12
C LEU A 112 -19.89 -2.65 -11.90
N CYS A 113 -19.45 -2.18 -10.74
CA CYS A 113 -19.49 -2.96 -9.50
C CYS A 113 -20.88 -3.41 -9.12
N ARG A 114 -21.92 -2.65 -9.47
CA ARG A 114 -23.33 -3.02 -9.22
C ARG A 114 -23.77 -4.27 -9.96
N THR A 115 -23.04 -4.68 -11.01
CA THR A 115 -23.31 -5.96 -11.69
C THR A 115 -23.17 -7.16 -10.76
N PHE A 116 -22.27 -7.08 -9.77
CA PHE A 116 -22.11 -8.12 -8.76
C PHE A 116 -23.33 -8.25 -7.84
N GLN A 117 -24.10 -7.16 -7.61
CA GLN A 117 -25.38 -7.24 -6.89
C GLN A 117 -26.38 -8.11 -7.63
N LEU A 118 -26.42 -8.00 -8.97
CA LEU A 118 -27.31 -8.80 -9.81
C LEU A 118 -26.96 -10.31 -9.75
N LEU A 119 -25.71 -10.63 -9.39
CA LEU A 119 -25.23 -11.99 -9.17
C LEU A 119 -25.42 -12.46 -7.72
N GLY A 120 -26.15 -11.71 -6.88
CA GLY A 120 -26.37 -12.01 -5.48
C GLY A 120 -25.18 -11.78 -4.55
N LYS A 121 -24.13 -11.11 -5.04
CA LYS A 121 -22.90 -10.82 -4.29
C LYS A 121 -22.85 -9.34 -3.90
N LYS A 122 -23.75 -8.94 -2.99
CA LYS A 122 -23.89 -7.53 -2.59
C LYS A 122 -22.62 -6.98 -1.93
N ASP A 123 -22.00 -7.74 -1.04
CA ASP A 123 -20.82 -7.30 -0.30
C ASP A 123 -19.62 -7.03 -1.24
N VAL A 124 -19.42 -7.91 -2.23
CA VAL A 124 -18.41 -7.73 -3.28
C VAL A 124 -18.70 -6.46 -4.11
N ALA A 125 -19.97 -6.20 -4.40
CA ALA A 125 -20.38 -5.00 -5.14
C ALA A 125 -20.07 -3.72 -4.36
N ASP A 126 -20.33 -3.71 -3.06
CA ASP A 126 -20.12 -2.54 -2.21
C ASP A 126 -18.62 -2.26 -2.02
N GLN A 127 -17.80 -3.28 -1.78
CA GLN A 127 -16.33 -3.17 -1.74
C GLN A 127 -15.75 -2.66 -3.08
N CYS A 128 -16.17 -3.27 -4.17
CA CYS A 128 -15.79 -2.87 -5.52
C CYS A 128 -16.12 -1.39 -5.75
N ALA A 129 -17.32 -0.95 -5.39
CA ALA A 129 -17.74 0.44 -5.59
C ALA A 129 -16.90 1.44 -4.77
N LEU A 130 -16.50 1.08 -3.57
CA LEU A 130 -15.60 1.90 -2.76
C LEU A 130 -14.20 1.94 -3.35
N THR A 131 -13.65 0.78 -3.71
CA THR A 131 -12.33 0.65 -4.33
C THR A 131 -12.20 1.52 -5.58
N PHE A 132 -13.22 1.54 -6.44
CA PHE A 132 -13.22 2.32 -7.67
C PHE A 132 -13.87 3.71 -7.54
N SER A 133 -14.13 4.16 -6.33
CA SER A 133 -14.57 5.54 -6.12
C SER A 133 -13.52 6.56 -6.58
N ARG A 134 -13.97 7.82 -6.76
CA ARG A 134 -13.09 8.91 -7.22
C ARG A 134 -11.87 9.10 -6.32
N ASP A 135 -12.09 9.00 -5.02
CA ASP A 135 -11.08 9.31 -4.01
C ASP A 135 -10.12 8.16 -3.74
N MET A 136 -10.40 6.99 -4.34
CA MET A 136 -9.56 5.82 -4.26
C MET A 136 -8.91 5.53 -5.63
N TYR A 137 -9.06 4.32 -6.17
CA TYR A 137 -8.42 3.95 -7.43
C TYR A 137 -9.09 4.53 -8.69
N GLY A 138 -10.35 4.98 -8.60
CA GLY A 138 -11.08 5.46 -9.78
C GLY A 138 -10.41 6.65 -10.48
N GLY A 139 -9.91 7.61 -9.72
CA GLY A 139 -9.15 8.74 -10.27
C GLY A 139 -7.80 8.32 -10.89
N PRO A 140 -6.92 7.63 -10.15
CA PRO A 140 -5.70 7.04 -10.68
C PRO A 140 -5.90 6.17 -11.92
N ILE A 141 -6.93 5.32 -11.95
CA ILE A 141 -7.27 4.51 -13.12
C ILE A 141 -7.59 5.38 -14.34
N ALA A 142 -8.42 6.43 -14.16
CA ALA A 142 -8.71 7.36 -15.24
C ALA A 142 -7.42 7.97 -15.82
N GLN A 143 -6.47 8.27 -14.97
CA GLN A 143 -5.18 8.82 -15.37
C GLN A 143 -4.32 7.81 -16.12
N VAL A 144 -4.18 6.59 -15.61
CA VAL A 144 -3.45 5.51 -16.28
C VAL A 144 -4.09 5.20 -17.65
N MET A 145 -5.42 5.10 -17.70
CA MET A 145 -6.16 4.86 -18.95
C MET A 145 -5.97 5.99 -19.98
N SER A 146 -5.69 7.21 -19.53
CA SER A 146 -5.44 8.35 -20.41
C SER A 146 -4.08 8.27 -21.12
N TYR A 147 -3.08 7.63 -20.50
CA TYR A 147 -1.69 7.62 -20.99
C TYR A 147 -1.22 6.24 -21.46
N GLY A 148 -1.77 5.16 -20.94
CA GLY A 148 -1.46 3.81 -21.37
C GLY A 148 -1.96 3.51 -22.79
N ASN A 149 -1.43 2.49 -23.41
CA ASN A 149 -1.91 2.02 -24.72
C ASN A 149 -2.79 0.77 -24.53
N PHE A 150 -4.10 0.99 -24.46
CA PHE A 150 -5.08 -0.09 -24.32
C PHE A 150 -5.81 -0.41 -25.64
N SER A 151 -5.33 0.12 -26.76
CA SER A 151 -5.97 -0.11 -28.05
C SER A 151 -5.66 -1.51 -28.60
N GLY A 152 -6.66 -2.20 -29.11
CA GLY A 152 -6.52 -3.45 -29.86
C GLY A 152 -5.74 -4.54 -29.13
N ARG A 153 -4.57 -4.93 -29.66
CA ARG A 153 -3.67 -5.97 -29.11
C ARG A 153 -2.47 -5.38 -28.37
N ALA A 154 -2.56 -4.17 -27.90
CA ALA A 154 -1.48 -3.53 -27.18
C ALA A 154 -1.02 -4.39 -25.97
N PRO A 155 0.29 -4.42 -25.67
CA PRO A 155 0.83 -5.15 -24.51
C PRO A 155 0.17 -4.75 -23.21
N ASP A 156 -0.07 -3.44 -22.98
CA ASP A 156 -0.68 -2.92 -21.76
C ASP A 156 -2.07 -3.54 -21.51
N ALA A 157 -2.93 -3.62 -22.55
CA ALA A 157 -4.24 -4.24 -22.43
C ALA A 157 -4.14 -5.74 -22.11
N THR A 158 -3.17 -6.44 -22.70
CA THR A 158 -2.96 -7.86 -22.44
C THR A 158 -2.45 -8.09 -21.03
N LEU A 159 -1.50 -7.26 -20.58
CA LEU A 159 -0.92 -7.33 -19.24
C LEU A 159 -2.00 -7.09 -18.15
N VAL A 160 -2.81 -6.04 -18.29
CA VAL A 160 -3.89 -5.76 -17.33
C VAL A 160 -4.89 -6.91 -17.31
N CYS A 161 -5.31 -7.45 -18.48
CA CYS A 161 -6.24 -8.57 -18.52
C CYS A 161 -5.64 -9.90 -18.02
N ALA A 162 -4.33 -10.04 -17.97
CA ALA A 162 -3.64 -11.16 -17.34
C ALA A 162 -3.51 -10.97 -15.82
N ALA A 163 -3.26 -9.74 -15.40
CA ALA A 163 -3.00 -9.41 -13.99
C ALA A 163 -4.26 -9.36 -13.10
N VAL A 164 -5.45 -9.11 -13.69
CA VAL A 164 -6.69 -9.12 -12.90
C VAL A 164 -6.96 -10.49 -12.28
N PRO A 165 -7.66 -10.60 -11.14
CA PRO A 165 -7.84 -11.85 -10.39
C PRO A 165 -8.44 -13.03 -11.21
N PHE A 166 -9.09 -12.73 -12.33
CA PHE A 166 -9.72 -13.74 -13.19
C PHE A 166 -8.81 -14.26 -14.31
N HIS A 167 -7.61 -13.69 -14.48
CA HIS A 167 -6.61 -14.11 -15.49
C HIS A 167 -7.22 -14.34 -16.86
N PHE A 168 -7.94 -13.34 -17.42
CA PHE A 168 -8.62 -13.46 -18.71
C PHE A 168 -7.67 -13.66 -19.89
N CYS A 169 -6.43 -13.21 -19.78
CA CYS A 169 -5.36 -13.43 -20.75
C CYS A 169 -4.20 -14.20 -20.12
N GLU A 170 -3.40 -14.82 -20.96
CA GLU A 170 -2.06 -15.27 -20.56
C GLU A 170 -1.14 -14.06 -20.42
N TYR A 171 -0.21 -14.13 -19.47
CA TYR A 171 0.81 -13.08 -19.36
C TYR A 171 1.61 -13.01 -20.67
N PRO A 172 1.87 -11.81 -21.20
CA PRO A 172 2.75 -11.67 -22.34
C PRO A 172 4.12 -12.26 -21.97
N SER A 173 4.50 -13.32 -22.67
CA SER A 173 5.84 -13.88 -22.54
C SER A 173 6.79 -12.98 -23.30
N GLU A 174 7.52 -12.15 -22.63
CA GLU A 174 8.73 -11.58 -23.18
C GLU A 174 9.81 -12.66 -23.08
N GLU A 175 10.10 -13.33 -24.18
CA GLU A 175 11.34 -14.12 -24.26
C GLU A 175 12.50 -13.14 -24.11
N LEU A 176 13.25 -13.30 -23.01
CA LEU A 176 14.50 -12.56 -22.82
C LEU A 176 15.44 -12.94 -23.96
N SER A 177 15.48 -12.10 -24.99
CA SER A 177 16.36 -12.36 -26.14
C SER A 177 17.82 -12.45 -25.70
N ALA A 178 18.63 -13.23 -26.40
CA ALA A 178 20.05 -13.30 -26.12
C ALA A 178 20.73 -11.91 -26.20
N SER A 179 20.23 -11.01 -27.05
CA SER A 179 20.70 -9.62 -27.13
C SER A 179 20.32 -8.81 -25.90
N PHE A 180 19.08 -8.97 -25.39
CA PHE A 180 18.67 -8.31 -24.14
C PHE A 180 19.53 -8.77 -22.96
N LEU A 181 19.72 -10.07 -22.80
CA LEU A 181 20.57 -10.62 -21.75
C LEU A 181 22.03 -10.15 -21.86
N HIS A 182 22.56 -10.14 -23.10
CA HIS A 182 23.90 -9.62 -23.35
C HIS A 182 24.01 -8.14 -22.94
N ASP A 183 23.02 -7.30 -23.30
CA ASP A 183 23.03 -5.87 -23.00
C ASP A 183 22.80 -5.63 -21.50
N TRP A 184 21.96 -6.42 -20.85
CA TRP A 184 21.72 -6.36 -19.41
C TRP A 184 23.00 -6.69 -18.61
N PHE A 185 23.76 -7.71 -19.06
CA PHE A 185 25.00 -8.13 -18.42
C PHE A 185 26.25 -7.48 -19.03
N ARG A 186 26.09 -6.48 -19.89
CA ARG A 186 27.20 -5.83 -20.61
C ARG A 186 28.35 -5.34 -19.72
N GLY A 187 28.08 -5.00 -18.46
CA GLY A 187 29.10 -4.61 -17.49
C GLY A 187 29.84 -5.78 -16.85
N SER A 188 29.37 -7.01 -17.02
CA SER A 188 30.00 -8.20 -16.46
C SER A 188 30.98 -8.79 -17.48
N THR A 189 32.25 -8.41 -17.36
CA THR A 189 33.35 -8.96 -18.19
C THR A 189 33.82 -10.34 -17.71
N GLU A 190 33.25 -10.84 -16.62
CA GLU A 190 33.67 -12.07 -15.99
C GLU A 190 32.63 -13.18 -16.13
N ALA A 191 33.08 -14.38 -16.51
CA ALA A 191 32.20 -15.53 -16.53
C ALA A 191 31.63 -15.83 -15.14
N PRO A 192 30.32 -16.18 -15.02
CA PRO A 192 29.65 -16.40 -13.75
C PRO A 192 30.40 -17.34 -12.79
N GLN A 193 31.01 -18.41 -13.32
CA GLN A 193 31.81 -19.34 -12.53
C GLN A 193 33.05 -18.70 -11.88
N HIS A 194 33.67 -17.75 -12.56
CA HIS A 194 34.83 -17.03 -12.03
C HIS A 194 34.41 -16.04 -10.95
N ALA A 195 33.26 -15.36 -11.14
CA ALA A 195 32.69 -14.48 -10.14
C ALA A 195 32.32 -15.26 -8.85
N VAL A 196 31.69 -16.43 -9.01
CA VAL A 196 31.36 -17.32 -7.88
C VAL A 196 32.62 -17.83 -7.19
N ALA A 197 33.64 -18.26 -7.93
CA ALA A 197 34.91 -18.75 -7.37
C ALA A 197 35.61 -17.63 -6.57
N ARG A 198 35.65 -16.41 -7.12
CA ARG A 198 36.23 -15.25 -6.45
C ARG A 198 35.47 -14.89 -5.18
N TRP A 199 34.14 -14.95 -5.22
CA TRP A 199 33.29 -14.71 -4.05
C TRP A 199 33.57 -15.75 -2.95
N HIS A 200 33.65 -17.03 -3.29
CA HIS A 200 34.03 -18.08 -2.33
C HIS A 200 35.41 -17.82 -1.72
N GLN A 201 36.38 -17.48 -2.55
CA GLN A 201 37.75 -17.16 -2.07
C GLN A 201 37.75 -15.95 -1.14
N GLN A 202 36.96 -14.91 -1.47
CA GLN A 202 36.79 -13.75 -0.59
C GLN A 202 36.13 -14.12 0.73
N GLN A 203 35.11 -14.99 0.72
CA GLN A 203 34.46 -15.49 1.93
C GLN A 203 35.44 -16.34 2.79
N GLU A 204 36.20 -17.20 2.18
CA GLU A 204 37.23 -17.99 2.91
C GLU A 204 38.26 -17.08 3.55
N HIS A 205 38.74 -16.09 2.82
CA HIS A 205 39.68 -15.10 3.35
C HIS A 205 39.05 -14.29 4.50
N ALA A 206 37.82 -13.83 4.34
CA ALA A 206 37.09 -13.10 5.37
C ALA A 206 36.88 -13.95 6.64
N ARG A 207 36.55 -15.25 6.47
CA ARG A 207 36.45 -16.19 7.60
C ARG A 207 37.80 -16.44 8.29
N ALA A 208 38.87 -16.56 7.53
CA ALA A 208 40.21 -16.76 8.06
C ALA A 208 40.76 -15.53 8.80
N SER A 209 40.33 -14.33 8.37
CA SER A 209 40.69 -13.05 8.98
C SER A 209 39.60 -12.50 9.93
N PHE A 210 38.67 -13.34 10.36
CA PHE A 210 37.55 -12.92 11.21
C PHE A 210 38.06 -12.38 12.55
N ASP A 211 37.70 -11.14 12.82
CA ASP A 211 38.00 -10.47 14.07
C ASP A 211 36.65 -10.01 14.69
N ALA A 212 36.29 -10.64 15.80
CA ALA A 212 35.03 -10.33 16.48
C ALA A 212 34.94 -8.87 16.95
N SER A 213 36.08 -8.21 17.17
CA SER A 213 36.14 -6.79 17.54
C SER A 213 35.75 -5.83 16.39
N ARG A 214 35.69 -6.34 15.16
CA ARG A 214 35.34 -5.59 13.95
C ARG A 214 33.94 -5.95 13.41
N MET A 215 33.14 -6.69 14.19
CA MET A 215 31.74 -6.93 13.80
C MET A 215 30.92 -5.64 13.88
N LEU A 216 30.08 -5.44 12.87
CA LEU A 216 29.04 -4.42 12.89
C LEU A 216 27.76 -5.00 13.49
N HIS A 217 27.16 -4.28 14.40
CA HIS A 217 25.85 -4.59 14.93
C HIS A 217 24.79 -3.85 14.11
N VAL A 218 24.04 -4.57 13.31
CA VAL A 218 23.01 -4.01 12.45
C VAL A 218 21.65 -4.35 13.01
N LEU A 219 20.84 -3.33 13.28
CA LEU A 219 19.41 -3.49 13.55
C LEU A 219 18.66 -3.56 12.23
N HIS A 220 17.87 -4.61 12.02
CA HIS A 220 16.94 -4.69 10.89
C HIS A 220 15.50 -4.76 11.40
N VAL A 221 14.67 -3.82 10.96
CA VAL A 221 13.24 -3.72 11.30
C VAL A 221 12.44 -3.60 10.00
N SER A 222 11.31 -4.29 9.92
CA SER A 222 10.43 -4.32 8.76
C SER A 222 9.00 -4.63 9.17
N ASP A 223 8.03 -4.26 8.33
CA ASP A 223 6.65 -4.75 8.38
C ASP A 223 5.99 -4.53 9.75
N LEU A 224 6.11 -3.35 10.31
CA LEU A 224 5.56 -3.03 11.63
C LEU A 224 4.05 -2.90 11.62
N HIS A 225 3.45 -2.52 10.49
CA HIS A 225 2.00 -2.38 10.31
C HIS A 225 1.28 -1.86 11.54
N VAL A 226 1.71 -0.68 12.02
CA VAL A 226 1.19 -0.15 13.28
C VAL A 226 -0.26 0.29 13.14
N ASP A 227 -1.12 -0.25 13.98
CA ASP A 227 -2.53 0.10 14.02
C ASP A 227 -2.82 1.13 15.13
N GLY A 228 -2.90 2.39 14.74
CA GLY A 228 -3.28 3.50 15.62
C GLY A 228 -4.75 3.45 16.08
N ARG A 229 -5.58 2.62 15.47
CA ARG A 229 -7.02 2.45 15.77
C ARG A 229 -7.31 1.18 16.57
N TYR A 230 -6.30 0.36 16.83
CA TYR A 230 -6.44 -0.86 17.62
C TYR A 230 -7.13 -0.58 18.97
N MET A 231 -8.15 -1.36 19.28
CA MET A 231 -8.91 -1.21 20.53
C MET A 231 -8.98 -2.54 21.28
N VAL A 232 -8.38 -2.57 22.44
CA VAL A 232 -8.44 -3.71 23.34
C VAL A 232 -9.88 -4.05 23.72
N GLY A 233 -10.25 -5.33 23.63
CA GLY A 233 -11.58 -5.83 23.94
C GLY A 233 -12.60 -5.72 22.81
N SER A 234 -12.25 -5.12 21.66
CA SER A 234 -13.05 -5.20 20.44
C SER A 234 -12.97 -6.60 19.80
N GLU A 235 -13.81 -6.89 18.81
CA GLU A 235 -13.78 -8.18 18.13
C GLU A 235 -12.50 -8.34 17.30
N SER A 236 -11.79 -9.44 17.52
CA SER A 236 -10.58 -9.80 16.79
C SER A 236 -10.79 -10.88 15.72
N ASN A 237 -11.93 -11.57 15.75
CA ASN A 237 -12.28 -12.57 14.76
C ASN A 237 -13.48 -12.11 13.93
N CYS A 238 -13.25 -11.12 13.07
CA CYS A 238 -14.27 -10.65 12.15
C CYS A 238 -14.52 -11.67 11.05
N THR A 239 -15.79 -11.90 10.73
CA THR A 239 -16.21 -12.84 9.69
C THR A 239 -16.13 -12.27 8.28
N PHE A 240 -15.55 -11.07 8.12
CA PHE A 240 -15.56 -10.35 6.87
C PHE A 240 -14.24 -10.48 6.11
N GLY A 241 -14.26 -11.28 5.04
CA GLY A 241 -13.21 -11.33 4.02
C GLY A 241 -11.84 -11.85 4.50
N GLU A 242 -10.85 -11.68 3.66
CA GLU A 242 -9.43 -11.97 3.95
C GLU A 242 -8.72 -10.83 4.67
N THR A 243 -9.45 -9.78 5.01
CA THR A 243 -8.88 -8.50 5.43
C THR A 243 -8.89 -8.33 6.94
N ARG A 244 -7.85 -7.69 7.45
CA ARG A 244 -7.53 -7.59 8.88
C ARG A 244 -8.16 -6.36 9.53
N TYR A 245 -9.42 -6.08 9.23
CA TYR A 245 -10.17 -4.91 9.73
C TYR A 245 -10.73 -5.09 11.14
N CYS A 246 -10.29 -6.12 11.83
CA CYS A 246 -10.69 -6.42 13.17
C CYS A 246 -9.92 -5.57 14.18
N CYS A 247 -10.21 -5.77 15.45
CA CYS A 247 -9.57 -5.07 16.56
C CYS A 247 -9.82 -3.55 16.61
N HIS A 248 -10.86 -3.07 15.96
CA HIS A 248 -11.28 -1.66 16.02
C HIS A 248 -12.58 -1.48 16.80
N SER A 249 -12.86 -0.26 17.23
CA SER A 249 -14.09 0.08 17.96
C SER A 249 -15.38 -0.32 17.26
N ILE A 250 -15.30 -0.46 15.96
CA ILE A 250 -16.40 -0.80 15.04
C ILE A 250 -16.44 -2.29 14.70
N SER A 251 -15.45 -3.07 15.14
CA SER A 251 -15.37 -4.50 14.85
C SER A 251 -16.38 -5.28 15.67
N ALA A 252 -17.16 -6.13 14.99
CA ALA A 252 -18.13 -7.04 15.56
C ALA A 252 -18.26 -8.30 14.71
N ASN A 253 -18.86 -9.36 15.28
CA ASN A 253 -19.07 -10.64 14.59
C ASN A 253 -20.10 -10.61 13.46
N GLU A 254 -20.93 -9.58 13.39
CA GLU A 254 -21.96 -9.46 12.36
C GLU A 254 -21.47 -8.50 11.27
N ASN A 255 -21.95 -8.71 10.03
CA ASN A 255 -21.66 -7.94 8.83
C ASN A 255 -21.53 -6.43 9.09
N TYR A 256 -20.36 -6.06 9.53
CA TYR A 256 -19.94 -4.75 9.93
C TYR A 256 -20.01 -3.75 8.77
N PHE A 257 -19.62 -4.22 7.58
CA PHE A 257 -19.44 -3.39 6.40
C PHE A 257 -20.73 -2.65 5.97
N HIS A 258 -21.89 -3.32 6.08
CA HIS A 258 -23.15 -2.71 5.66
C HIS A 258 -23.67 -1.60 6.58
N LYS A 259 -23.46 -1.73 7.88
CA LYS A 259 -24.02 -0.80 8.85
C LYS A 259 -23.16 0.43 9.08
N SER A 260 -21.84 0.30 9.02
CA SER A 260 -20.92 1.42 9.27
C SER A 260 -20.85 2.42 8.12
N LEU A 261 -21.01 1.95 6.87
CA LEU A 261 -20.91 2.80 5.68
C LEU A 261 -22.21 3.55 5.37
N THR A 262 -23.37 2.91 5.62
CA THR A 262 -24.67 3.49 5.25
C THR A 262 -25.32 4.29 6.35
N GLU A 263 -25.02 4.00 7.61
CA GLU A 263 -25.76 4.57 8.75
C GLU A 263 -24.87 5.37 9.72
N GLY A 264 -23.55 5.34 9.57
CA GLY A 264 -22.62 5.99 10.51
C GLY A 264 -22.69 5.42 11.93
N VAL A 265 -23.34 4.26 12.10
CA VAL A 265 -23.59 3.64 13.40
C VAL A 265 -22.54 2.58 13.67
N VAL A 266 -21.88 2.67 14.81
CA VAL A 266 -21.01 1.59 15.32
C VAL A 266 -21.87 0.34 15.54
N PRO A 267 -21.59 -0.80 14.88
CA PRO A 267 -22.35 -2.02 15.10
C PRO A 267 -22.27 -2.47 16.55
N ARG A 268 -23.39 -2.68 17.19
CA ARG A 268 -23.47 -3.35 18.49
C ARG A 268 -23.60 -4.86 18.23
N GLY A 269 -22.51 -5.48 17.80
CA GLY A 269 -22.43 -6.94 17.68
C GLY A 269 -21.91 -7.59 18.96
N ASN A 270 -22.11 -8.90 19.07
CA ASN A 270 -21.51 -9.68 20.14
C ASN A 270 -19.99 -9.80 19.88
N ILE A 271 -19.20 -9.55 20.92
CA ILE A 271 -17.76 -9.78 20.89
C ILE A 271 -17.54 -11.22 21.36
N SER A 272 -17.02 -12.07 20.49
CA SER A 272 -16.72 -13.48 20.78
C SER A 272 -15.24 -13.69 21.12
N THR A 273 -14.36 -12.94 20.45
CA THR A 273 -12.92 -13.05 20.60
C THR A 273 -12.35 -11.66 20.86
N PRO A 274 -12.29 -11.22 22.13
CA PRO A 274 -11.85 -9.88 22.44
C PRO A 274 -10.35 -9.68 22.15
N ALA A 275 -10.04 -8.61 21.45
CA ALA A 275 -8.68 -8.19 21.14
C ALA A 275 -7.84 -7.96 22.41
N GLN A 276 -6.63 -8.51 22.43
CA GLN A 276 -5.76 -8.49 23.59
C GLN A 276 -4.90 -7.23 23.63
N TYR A 277 -4.35 -6.88 24.79
CA TYR A 277 -3.51 -5.70 24.96
C TYR A 277 -2.23 -5.74 24.10
N TRP A 278 -1.62 -6.92 23.97
CA TRP A 278 -0.38 -7.12 23.22
C TRP A 278 -0.61 -7.51 21.73
N GLY A 279 -1.81 -7.34 21.24
CA GLY A 279 -2.16 -7.71 19.89
C GLY A 279 -2.94 -9.02 19.77
N HIS A 280 -3.36 -9.31 18.56
CA HIS A 280 -3.99 -10.56 18.18
C HIS A 280 -3.53 -10.96 16.78
N TYR A 281 -3.36 -12.27 16.53
CA TYR A 281 -2.78 -12.78 15.28
C TYR A 281 -3.60 -12.47 14.01
N THR A 282 -4.86 -12.07 14.17
CA THR A 282 -5.75 -11.68 13.08
C THR A 282 -5.82 -10.15 12.90
N CYS A 283 -5.01 -9.40 13.63
CA CYS A 283 -5.02 -7.94 13.61
C CYS A 283 -3.60 -7.40 13.48
N ASP A 284 -3.48 -6.18 13.00
CA ASP A 284 -2.21 -5.47 12.95
C ASP A 284 -1.71 -5.06 14.34
N ALA A 285 -0.46 -4.65 14.40
CA ALA A 285 0.24 -4.45 15.66
C ALA A 285 -0.27 -3.23 16.45
N PRO A 286 -0.72 -3.39 17.70
CA PRO A 286 -1.04 -2.24 18.55
C PRO A 286 0.21 -1.51 19.03
N TRP A 287 0.06 -0.24 19.41
CA TRP A 287 1.16 0.56 19.97
C TRP A 287 1.80 -0.05 21.21
N SER A 288 1.07 -0.84 22.01
CA SER A 288 1.62 -1.56 23.16
C SER A 288 2.69 -2.58 22.72
N LEU A 289 2.43 -3.34 21.65
CA LEU A 289 3.39 -4.29 21.10
C LEU A 289 4.58 -3.57 20.47
N ILE A 290 4.34 -2.56 19.65
CA ILE A 290 5.39 -1.74 19.04
C ILE A 290 6.27 -1.08 20.09
N GLY A 291 5.67 -0.49 21.13
CA GLY A 291 6.40 0.09 22.26
C GLY A 291 7.31 -0.93 22.96
N SER A 292 6.80 -2.13 23.22
CA SER A 292 7.61 -3.20 23.84
C SER A 292 8.76 -3.66 22.94
N ALA A 293 8.56 -3.66 21.62
CA ALA A 293 9.63 -3.96 20.65
C ALA A 293 10.73 -2.88 20.70
N PHE A 294 10.37 -1.60 20.76
CA PHE A 294 11.34 -0.52 20.90
C PHE A 294 12.08 -0.55 22.24
N GLU A 295 11.41 -0.89 23.34
CA GLU A 295 12.07 -1.12 24.64
C GLU A 295 13.09 -2.26 24.55
N ALA A 296 12.74 -3.36 23.88
CA ALA A 296 13.67 -4.47 23.64
C ALA A 296 14.86 -4.05 22.79
N ILE A 297 14.63 -3.30 21.69
CA ILE A 297 15.70 -2.76 20.85
C ILE A 297 16.64 -1.88 21.66
N GLN A 298 16.10 -0.97 22.50
CA GLN A 298 16.90 -0.14 23.37
C GLN A 298 17.77 -0.98 24.32
N HIS A 299 17.18 -1.97 24.97
CA HIS A 299 17.89 -2.83 25.92
C HIS A 299 19.00 -3.64 25.28
N VAL A 300 18.80 -4.15 24.06
CA VAL A 300 19.85 -4.83 23.29
C VAL A 300 20.94 -3.84 22.88
N GLY A 301 20.58 -2.63 22.47
CA GLY A 301 21.53 -1.56 22.11
C GLY A 301 22.40 -1.08 23.26
N GLU A 302 21.88 -1.12 24.51
CA GLU A 302 22.67 -0.84 25.71
C GLU A 302 23.77 -1.88 25.99
N GLN A 303 23.55 -3.12 25.53
CA GLN A 303 24.53 -4.20 25.65
C GLN A 303 25.48 -4.28 24.46
N HIS A 304 24.98 -4.02 23.27
CA HIS A 304 25.66 -4.08 21.99
C HIS A 304 25.24 -2.89 21.15
N ALA A 305 26.02 -1.80 21.20
CA ALA A 305 25.72 -0.60 20.45
C ALA A 305 25.54 -0.93 18.94
N TYR A 306 24.47 -0.39 18.35
CA TYR A 306 24.22 -0.53 16.92
C TYR A 306 25.13 0.41 16.13
N ASP A 307 25.64 -0.07 15.00
CA ASP A 307 26.41 0.72 14.04
C ASP A 307 25.53 1.24 12.90
N LEU A 308 24.44 0.51 12.58
CA LEU A 308 23.53 0.81 11.48
C LEU A 308 22.14 0.26 11.76
N GLY A 309 21.12 1.02 11.41
CA GLY A 309 19.73 0.58 11.29
C GLY A 309 19.33 0.35 9.84
N LEU A 310 18.59 -0.71 9.57
CA LEU A 310 17.92 -0.96 8.30
C LEU A 310 16.41 -0.99 8.55
N PHE A 311 15.65 -0.22 7.78
CA PHE A 311 14.20 -0.25 7.79
C PHE A 311 13.68 -0.55 6.38
N THR A 312 12.97 -1.66 6.21
CA THR A 312 12.58 -2.15 4.89
C THR A 312 11.11 -1.97 4.54
N GLY A 313 10.46 -0.98 5.18
CA GLY A 313 9.12 -0.54 4.79
C GLY A 313 7.99 -1.18 5.59
N ASP A 314 6.79 -0.92 5.12
CA ASP A 314 5.50 -1.39 5.64
C ASP A 314 5.24 -0.92 7.08
N LEU A 315 5.12 0.39 7.20
CA LEU A 315 4.83 1.10 8.46
C LEU A 315 3.36 1.03 8.83
N THR A 316 2.49 1.12 7.81
CA THR A 316 1.07 1.44 7.99
C THR A 316 0.22 0.19 8.03
N VAL A 317 -0.83 0.25 8.83
CA VAL A 317 -1.85 -0.79 9.02
C VAL A 317 -2.46 -1.28 7.71
N HIS A 318 -2.86 -2.56 7.66
CA HIS A 318 -3.82 -3.05 6.68
C HIS A 318 -5.21 -2.59 7.07
N ASP A 319 -5.77 -1.62 6.39
CA ASP A 319 -7.12 -1.12 6.68
C ASP A 319 -7.94 -1.05 5.40
N ASP A 320 -9.24 -0.87 5.55
CA ASP A 320 -10.12 -0.61 4.40
C ASP A 320 -9.60 0.57 3.59
N LEU A 321 -9.61 0.46 2.28
CA LEU A 321 -9.13 1.51 1.38
C LEU A 321 -9.77 2.89 1.66
N PHE A 322 -11.04 2.92 2.05
CA PHE A 322 -11.75 4.15 2.40
C PHE A 322 -11.34 4.74 3.77
N ARG A 323 -10.62 3.98 4.58
CA ARG A 323 -10.05 4.39 5.87
C ARG A 323 -8.56 4.69 5.79
N TYR A 324 -7.98 4.44 4.63
CA TYR A 324 -6.59 4.70 4.31
C TYR A 324 -6.44 6.13 3.76
N SER A 325 -5.43 6.86 4.18
CA SER A 325 -5.22 8.26 3.75
C SER A 325 -3.77 8.67 3.86
N HIS A 326 -3.38 9.74 3.19
CA HIS A 326 -2.07 10.36 3.35
C HIS A 326 -1.79 10.67 4.83
N ASP A 327 -2.76 11.25 5.55
CA ASP A 327 -2.60 11.57 6.97
C ASP A 327 -2.33 10.33 7.84
N LEU A 328 -2.92 9.18 7.50
CA LEU A 328 -2.66 7.93 8.21
C LEU A 328 -1.23 7.44 7.99
N VAL A 329 -0.76 7.46 6.75
CA VAL A 329 0.61 7.07 6.40
C VAL A 329 1.62 8.02 7.06
N GLU A 330 1.41 9.33 6.96
CA GLU A 330 2.26 10.31 7.63
C GLU A 330 2.28 10.12 9.14
N TYR A 331 1.14 9.86 9.76
CA TYR A 331 1.04 9.60 11.20
C TYR A 331 1.86 8.37 11.60
N SER A 332 1.68 7.26 10.88
CA SER A 332 2.39 6.01 11.14
C SER A 332 3.90 6.21 11.01
N ALA A 333 4.35 6.79 9.90
CA ALA A 333 5.75 7.03 9.62
C ALA A 333 6.41 7.94 10.68
N ARG A 334 5.78 9.06 11.00
CA ARG A 334 6.32 9.96 12.03
C ARG A 334 6.40 9.30 13.39
N SER A 335 5.33 8.63 13.81
CA SER A 335 5.27 7.99 15.12
C SER A 335 6.33 6.91 15.26
N LEU A 336 6.51 6.08 14.23
CA LEU A 336 7.48 5.00 14.24
C LEU A 336 8.92 5.53 14.14
N PHE A 337 9.20 6.45 13.21
CA PHE A 337 10.54 6.99 13.04
C PHE A 337 10.97 7.92 14.18
N ASP A 338 10.04 8.65 14.81
CA ASP A 338 10.33 9.38 16.05
C ASP A 338 10.73 8.43 17.19
N SER A 339 10.02 7.31 17.31
CA SER A 339 10.32 6.29 18.31
C SER A 339 11.65 5.59 18.02
N LEU A 340 11.89 5.24 16.77
CA LEU A 340 13.13 4.59 16.33
C LEU A 340 14.35 5.51 16.52
N ALA A 341 14.24 6.76 16.11
CA ALA A 341 15.31 7.76 16.30
C ALA A 341 15.60 8.01 17.76
N LYS A 342 14.57 8.02 18.63
CA LYS A 342 14.76 8.15 20.08
C LYS A 342 15.55 6.99 20.68
N VAL A 343 15.31 5.78 20.19
CA VAL A 343 15.95 4.54 20.70
C VAL A 343 17.37 4.40 20.17
N LEU A 344 17.60 4.77 18.91
CA LEU A 344 18.89 4.60 18.24
C LEU A 344 19.86 5.80 18.44
N GLY A 345 19.31 6.98 18.79
CA GLY A 345 20.14 8.19 18.92
C GLY A 345 20.75 8.58 17.58
N ASP A 346 22.11 8.70 17.56
CA ASP A 346 22.86 9.15 16.38
C ASP A 346 23.15 8.01 15.37
N VAL A 347 22.63 6.80 15.59
CA VAL A 347 22.82 5.67 14.65
C VAL A 347 22.09 5.96 13.35
N PRO A 348 22.76 5.92 12.18
CA PRO A 348 22.12 6.13 10.90
C PRO A 348 21.14 5.00 10.58
N VAL A 349 20.00 5.34 9.97
CA VAL A 349 19.02 4.36 9.51
C VAL A 349 18.88 4.47 8.00
N MET A 350 19.15 3.38 7.29
CA MET A 350 18.87 3.24 5.86
C MET A 350 17.45 2.70 5.73
N ALA A 351 16.55 3.57 5.29
CA ALA A 351 15.13 3.25 5.16
C ALA A 351 14.71 3.15 3.69
N THR A 352 13.75 2.30 3.41
CA THR A 352 13.06 2.21 2.12
C THR A 352 11.56 2.14 2.33
N LEU A 353 10.80 2.25 1.25
CA LEU A 353 9.34 2.16 1.28
C LEU A 353 8.88 0.72 1.03
N GLY A 354 7.86 0.29 1.75
CA GLY A 354 7.05 -0.87 1.45
C GLY A 354 5.78 -0.49 0.70
N ASN A 355 4.96 -1.47 0.36
CA ASN A 355 3.75 -1.23 -0.42
C ASN A 355 2.63 -0.56 0.39
N HIS A 356 2.66 -0.64 1.72
CA HIS A 356 1.72 0.04 2.61
C HIS A 356 2.16 1.46 3.01
N ASP A 357 3.25 1.99 2.45
CA ASP A 357 3.76 3.32 2.78
C ASP A 357 3.25 4.41 1.82
N SER A 358 2.29 4.07 0.97
CA SER A 358 1.59 5.00 0.07
C SER A 358 0.08 5.03 0.34
N SER A 359 -0.61 6.04 -0.17
CA SER A 359 -2.08 6.12 -0.17
C SER A 359 -2.59 6.61 -1.52
N PRO A 360 -3.41 5.79 -2.23
CA PRO A 360 -3.75 4.41 -1.90
C PRO A 360 -2.55 3.49 -1.79
N GLU A 361 -2.67 2.39 -1.03
CA GLU A 361 -1.61 1.41 -0.94
C GLU A 361 -1.20 0.85 -2.31
N ASN A 362 0.05 0.42 -2.47
CA ASN A 362 0.62 -0.06 -3.74
C ASN A 362 0.73 0.99 -4.87
N PHE A 363 0.50 2.27 -4.60
CA PHE A 363 0.48 3.31 -5.61
C PHE A 363 1.70 4.21 -5.53
N TYR A 364 2.62 4.02 -6.47
CA TYR A 364 3.83 4.82 -6.64
C TYR A 364 3.87 5.45 -8.03
N ALA A 365 4.51 6.62 -8.16
CA ALA A 365 4.61 7.30 -9.43
C ALA A 365 5.53 6.57 -10.43
N PRO A 366 5.06 6.22 -11.64
CA PRO A 366 5.97 5.77 -12.69
C PRO A 366 6.94 6.89 -13.09
N HIS A 367 8.23 6.55 -13.29
CA HIS A 367 9.24 7.53 -13.71
C HIS A 367 8.89 8.29 -15.00
N ALA A 368 8.20 7.62 -15.92
CA ALA A 368 7.83 8.17 -17.21
C ALA A 368 6.57 9.05 -17.19
N MET A 369 5.96 9.30 -16.02
CA MET A 369 4.77 10.17 -15.96
C MET A 369 5.14 11.62 -16.28
N PRO A 370 4.34 12.30 -17.12
CA PRO A 370 4.54 13.70 -17.41
C PRO A 370 4.52 14.58 -16.15
N HIS A 371 5.28 15.65 -16.16
CA HIS A 371 5.35 16.61 -15.08
C HIS A 371 3.96 17.07 -14.63
N GLY A 372 3.76 17.18 -13.33
CA GLY A 372 2.50 17.56 -12.70
C GLY A 372 1.54 16.39 -12.43
N GLN A 373 1.66 15.28 -13.15
CA GLN A 373 0.80 14.10 -12.93
C GLN A 373 1.42 13.12 -11.95
N ALA A 374 2.75 13.04 -11.92
CA ALA A 374 3.48 12.25 -10.95
C ALA A 374 3.28 12.76 -9.51
N ALA A 375 2.98 14.05 -9.33
CA ALA A 375 2.93 14.70 -8.02
C ALA A 375 1.95 14.02 -7.04
N GLN A 376 0.83 13.52 -7.53
CA GLN A 376 -0.15 12.81 -6.70
C GLN A 376 0.30 11.41 -6.25
N PHE A 377 1.31 10.84 -6.90
CA PHE A 377 1.80 9.49 -6.61
C PHE A 377 3.17 9.48 -5.95
N ASN A 378 3.93 10.58 -6.03
CA ASN A 378 5.27 10.68 -5.45
C ASN A 378 5.31 11.49 -4.15
N TRP A 379 4.15 11.82 -3.59
CA TRP A 379 4.05 12.56 -2.34
C TRP A 379 4.75 11.84 -1.18
N ASP A 380 4.63 10.52 -1.15
CA ASP A 380 5.23 9.62 -0.16
C ASP A 380 6.75 9.65 -0.18
N SER A 381 7.38 9.50 -1.34
CA SER A 381 8.84 9.58 -1.46
C SER A 381 9.36 10.98 -1.09
N HIS A 382 8.60 12.03 -1.41
CA HIS A 382 8.92 13.40 -1.00
C HIS A 382 8.78 13.61 0.51
N PHE A 383 7.72 13.06 1.09
CA PHE A 383 7.47 13.13 2.52
C PHE A 383 8.52 12.33 3.29
N MET A 384 8.76 11.07 2.91
CA MET A 384 9.70 10.18 3.59
C MET A 384 11.14 10.68 3.49
N ALA A 385 11.59 11.10 2.31
CA ALA A 385 12.93 11.68 2.14
C ALA A 385 13.16 12.88 3.07
N ARG A 386 12.16 13.79 3.18
CA ARG A 386 12.23 14.90 4.11
C ARG A 386 12.27 14.45 5.57
N LEU A 387 11.47 13.46 5.93
CA LEU A 387 11.43 12.90 7.27
C LEU A 387 12.77 12.25 7.65
N TRP A 388 13.38 11.49 6.75
CA TRP A 388 14.71 10.88 6.98
C TRP A 388 15.80 11.95 7.13
N ARG A 389 15.71 13.01 6.32
CA ARG A 389 16.60 14.17 6.44
C ARG A 389 16.42 14.90 7.77
N GLU A 390 15.17 15.08 8.22
CA GLU A 390 14.82 15.67 9.53
C GLU A 390 15.41 14.86 10.70
N LYS A 391 15.48 13.53 10.56
CA LYS A 391 16.11 12.64 11.54
C LYS A 391 17.65 12.63 11.48
N GLY A 392 18.26 13.25 10.47
CA GLY A 392 19.69 13.23 10.26
C GLY A 392 20.21 11.89 9.69
N TRP A 393 19.33 11.03 9.20
CA TRP A 393 19.71 9.74 8.63
C TRP A 393 20.30 9.84 7.23
N ILE A 394 19.90 10.86 6.49
CA ILE A 394 20.41 11.17 5.14
C ILE A 394 20.80 12.64 5.04
N ASP A 395 21.68 12.97 4.11
CA ASP A 395 22.08 14.33 3.79
C ASP A 395 21.19 14.99 2.71
N ASP A 396 21.51 16.22 2.33
CA ASP A 396 20.73 16.98 1.33
C ASP A 396 20.80 16.35 -0.06
N GLU A 397 21.92 15.71 -0.43
CA GLU A 397 22.05 15.07 -1.74
C GLU A 397 21.27 13.75 -1.78
N ALA A 398 21.33 12.96 -0.74
CA ALA A 398 20.52 11.73 -0.60
C ALA A 398 19.01 12.05 -0.54
N GLU A 399 18.60 13.14 0.15
CA GLU A 399 17.21 13.62 0.11
C GLU A 399 16.77 13.91 -1.32
N LYS A 400 17.58 14.63 -2.08
CA LYS A 400 17.27 14.98 -3.47
C LYS A 400 17.17 13.72 -4.35
N GLN A 401 18.06 12.75 -4.17
CA GLN A 401 17.99 11.47 -4.87
C GLN A 401 16.70 10.71 -4.51
N ALA A 402 16.41 10.55 -3.22
CA ALA A 402 15.22 9.85 -2.76
C ALA A 402 13.92 10.46 -3.30
N ARG A 403 13.83 11.79 -3.36
CA ARG A 403 12.66 12.50 -3.92
C ARG A 403 12.49 12.29 -5.42
N SER A 404 13.55 12.02 -6.16
CA SER A 404 13.52 11.87 -7.62
C SER A 404 13.54 10.41 -8.09
N HIS A 405 13.81 9.44 -7.20
CA HIS A 405 14.00 8.04 -7.54
C HIS A 405 13.23 7.09 -6.61
N TYR A 406 11.95 7.37 -6.30
CA TYR A 406 11.10 6.54 -5.46
C TYR A 406 11.73 6.17 -4.12
N ALA A 407 12.20 7.17 -3.40
CA ALA A 407 12.88 6.97 -2.13
C ALA A 407 14.22 6.18 -2.21
N CYS A 408 14.75 5.93 -3.41
CA CYS A 408 16.08 5.35 -3.57
C CYS A 408 17.16 6.43 -3.45
N PHE A 409 18.22 6.14 -2.72
CA PHE A 409 19.37 7.02 -2.53
C PHE A 409 20.64 6.23 -2.28
N SER A 410 21.77 6.90 -2.40
CA SER A 410 23.09 6.38 -2.01
C SER A 410 23.72 7.31 -0.98
N VAL A 411 24.46 6.76 -0.06
CA VAL A 411 25.22 7.43 1.00
C VAL A 411 26.69 7.05 0.94
#